data_f1f378cca2cb4e87c61b2b44dad8ae5d
#
_entry.id   f1f378cca2cb4e87c61b2b44dad8ae5d
#
_cell.length_a   1.000
_cell.length_b   1.000
_cell.length_c   1.000
_cell.angle_alpha   90.00
_cell.angle_beta   90.00
_cell.angle_gamma   90.00
#
_symmetry.space_group_name_H-M   'P 1'
#
loop_
_entity.id
_entity.type
_entity.pdbx_description
1 polymer ?
#
loop_
_entity_poly.entity_id
_entity_poly.type
_entity_poly.pdbx_seq_one_letter_code
_entity_poly.pdbx_strand_id
1 'polypeptide(L)'
;MVKITRFLISSLLLGISSVSMASEQGKGLVTMNGQIQESACSIHTDDIWQEIPFGVISYNDLDQVGKAIIKPFAVRLVNCSLERSHDGLWQSVNITFSGETDVFRRDIFKVYGDAQGLGLRIHNQVGDVAQDGIPMPAVMLRNDNNELRYLLSLVRGGKSLSEGDWYGIIRFMVTYQ
;
A
#
# COMPACT_ATOMS: atom_id res chain seq x y z
N MET A 1 -72.69 -32.39 39.88
CA MET A 1 -71.38 -32.03 40.46
C MET A 1 -70.20 -32.33 39.55
N VAL A 2 -70.31 -33.01 38.47
CA VAL A 2 -69.18 -33.35 37.60
C VAL A 2 -68.86 -32.33 36.53
N LYS A 3 -69.75 -31.38 36.18
CA LYS A 3 -69.53 -30.36 35.13
C LYS A 3 -68.74 -29.09 35.59
N ILE A 4 -68.76 -28.78 36.87
CA ILE A 4 -68.07 -27.60 37.39
C ILE A 4 -66.58 -27.86 37.59
N THR A 5 -66.18 -29.08 37.90
CA THR A 5 -64.77 -29.48 38.09
C THR A 5 -63.98 -29.48 36.79
N ARG A 6 -64.63 -29.74 35.62
CA ARG A 6 -63.97 -29.70 34.32
C ARG A 6 -63.64 -28.28 33.83
N PHE A 7 -64.41 -27.25 34.24
CA PHE A 7 -64.15 -25.86 33.86
C PHE A 7 -62.99 -25.24 34.66
N LEU A 8 -62.82 -25.65 35.91
CA LEU A 8 -61.72 -25.18 36.76
C LEU A 8 -60.35 -25.74 36.35
N ILE A 9 -60.29 -26.93 35.80
CA ILE A 9 -59.02 -27.54 35.32
C ILE A 9 -58.60 -26.94 33.97
N SER A 10 -59.55 -26.51 33.13
CA SER A 10 -59.23 -25.88 31.84
C SER A 10 -58.68 -24.46 31.98
N SER A 11 -59.00 -23.74 33.10
CA SER A 11 -58.52 -22.37 33.33
C SER A 11 -57.11 -22.31 33.92
N LEU A 12 -56.58 -23.42 34.44
CA LEU A 12 -55.26 -23.47 35.08
C LEU A 12 -54.11 -23.74 34.09
N LEU A 13 -54.42 -24.11 32.86
CA LEU A 13 -53.43 -24.47 31.85
C LEU A 13 -52.99 -23.30 30.93
N LEU A 14 -53.61 -22.13 31.03
CA LEU A 14 -53.28 -20.97 30.17
C LEU A 14 -52.26 -19.97 30.78
N GLY A 15 -51.64 -20.28 31.91
CA GLY A 15 -50.80 -19.36 32.66
C GLY A 15 -49.27 -19.54 32.54
N ILE A 16 -48.77 -20.42 31.68
CA ILE A 16 -47.31 -20.59 31.51
C ILE A 16 -46.85 -19.67 30.40
N SER A 17 -46.75 -18.36 30.72
CA SER A 17 -46.00 -17.42 29.89
C SER A 17 -44.52 -17.75 29.99
N SER A 18 -43.98 -18.29 28.91
CA SER A 18 -42.53 -18.49 28.78
C SER A 18 -41.84 -17.13 28.84
N VAL A 19 -41.25 -16.80 29.95
CA VAL A 19 -40.34 -15.66 30.07
C VAL A 19 -39.07 -16.05 29.32
N SER A 20 -38.95 -15.62 28.05
CA SER A 20 -37.71 -15.74 27.30
C SER A 20 -36.68 -14.78 27.99
N MET A 21 -35.80 -15.35 28.78
CA MET A 21 -34.62 -14.64 29.25
C MET A 21 -33.71 -14.42 28.03
N ALA A 22 -33.69 -13.20 27.50
CA ALA A 22 -32.68 -12.79 26.55
C ALA A 22 -31.36 -12.74 27.30
N SER A 23 -30.49 -13.72 27.09
CA SER A 23 -29.13 -13.70 27.61
C SER A 23 -28.29 -12.76 26.76
N GLU A 24 -27.69 -11.76 27.37
CA GLU A 24 -26.70 -10.89 26.75
C GLU A 24 -25.49 -11.72 26.32
N GLN A 25 -25.36 -11.97 25.00
CA GLN A 25 -24.31 -12.82 24.44
C GLN A 25 -23.12 -11.96 24.02
N GLY A 26 -22.24 -11.72 24.96
CA GLY A 26 -20.89 -11.20 24.67
C GLY A 26 -20.79 -9.68 24.63
N LYS A 27 -19.84 -9.17 25.37
CA LYS A 27 -19.37 -7.79 25.31
C LYS A 27 -18.03 -7.79 24.61
N GLY A 28 -17.87 -6.97 23.58
CA GLY A 28 -16.62 -6.77 22.86
C GLY A 28 -16.10 -5.36 23.12
N LEU A 29 -14.79 -5.20 23.19
CA LEU A 29 -14.09 -3.92 23.23
C LEU A 29 -13.31 -3.75 21.95
N VAL A 30 -13.52 -2.64 21.25
CA VAL A 30 -12.71 -2.22 20.11
C VAL A 30 -11.89 -1.01 20.53
N THR A 31 -10.58 -1.14 20.53
CA THR A 31 -9.66 -0.03 20.81
C THR A 31 -9.06 0.46 19.50
N MET A 32 -9.12 1.76 19.26
CA MET A 32 -8.51 2.42 18.09
C MET A 32 -7.47 3.40 18.61
N ASN A 33 -6.26 3.31 18.03
CA ASN A 33 -5.17 4.21 18.29
C ASN A 33 -4.71 4.82 16.98
N GLY A 34 -4.29 6.07 17.00
CA GLY A 34 -3.79 6.80 15.85
C GLY A 34 -2.86 7.92 16.26
N GLN A 35 -2.07 8.39 15.32
CA GLN A 35 -1.19 9.53 15.49
C GLN A 35 -1.48 10.54 14.38
N ILE A 36 -1.55 11.80 14.75
CA ILE A 36 -1.64 12.92 13.80
C ILE A 36 -0.22 13.46 13.62
N GLN A 37 0.25 13.48 12.38
CA GLN A 37 1.55 14.05 12.02
C GLN A 37 1.33 15.21 11.04
N GLU A 38 2.14 16.25 11.21
CA GLU A 38 2.19 17.37 10.28
C GLU A 38 2.95 16.98 9.02
N SER A 39 2.45 17.38 7.87
CA SER A 39 3.10 17.16 6.57
C SER A 39 3.01 18.41 5.71
N ALA A 40 4.05 18.67 4.93
CA ALA A 40 4.07 19.83 4.02
C ALA A 40 3.04 19.73 2.90
N CYS A 41 2.81 18.55 2.36
CA CYS A 41 1.93 18.30 1.22
C CYS A 41 1.11 17.02 1.44
N SER A 42 0.04 16.89 0.67
CA SER A 42 -0.70 15.63 0.48
C SER A 42 -0.24 14.92 -0.79
N ILE A 43 -0.26 13.60 -0.81
CA ILE A 43 -0.08 12.84 -2.05
C ILE A 43 -1.36 12.91 -2.85
N HIS A 44 -1.27 13.18 -4.17
CA HIS A 44 -2.43 13.15 -5.05
C HIS A 44 -3.12 11.79 -5.00
N THR A 45 -4.44 11.76 -4.94
CA THR A 45 -5.23 10.54 -4.69
C THR A 45 -4.92 9.41 -5.67
N ASP A 46 -4.76 9.74 -6.95
CA ASP A 46 -4.45 8.74 -7.99
C ASP A 46 -3.05 8.14 -7.84
N ASP A 47 -2.16 8.80 -7.09
CA ASP A 47 -0.78 8.37 -6.95
C ASP A 47 -0.55 7.52 -5.67
N ILE A 48 -1.56 7.43 -4.79
CA ILE A 48 -1.52 6.57 -3.59
C ILE A 48 -1.45 5.09 -4.00
N TRP A 49 -2.12 4.76 -5.10
CA TRP A 49 -2.13 3.43 -5.71
C TRP A 49 -1.95 3.57 -7.21
N GLN A 50 -0.80 3.14 -7.72
CA GLN A 50 -0.49 3.18 -9.15
C GLN A 50 -0.28 1.78 -9.69
N GLU A 51 -0.88 1.48 -10.83
CA GLU A 51 -0.61 0.29 -11.60
C GLU A 51 0.19 0.68 -12.85
N ILE A 52 1.36 0.06 -13.03
CA ILE A 52 2.26 0.35 -14.15
C ILE A 52 2.32 -0.89 -15.06
N PRO A 53 1.51 -0.94 -16.12
CA PRO A 53 1.47 -2.08 -17.01
C PRO A 53 2.73 -2.14 -17.89
N PHE A 54 3.42 -3.26 -17.89
CA PHE A 54 4.53 -3.52 -18.79
C PHE A 54 4.07 -4.17 -20.11
N GLY A 55 2.89 -4.79 -20.14
CA GLY A 55 2.39 -5.54 -21.29
C GLY A 55 3.14 -6.83 -21.52
N VAL A 56 3.00 -7.35 -22.75
CA VAL A 56 3.74 -8.55 -23.17
C VAL A 56 5.15 -8.17 -23.57
N ILE A 57 6.13 -8.83 -22.98
CA ILE A 57 7.54 -8.58 -23.19
C ILE A 57 8.17 -9.79 -23.87
N SER A 58 8.89 -9.57 -24.95
CA SER A 58 9.64 -10.62 -25.63
C SER A 58 10.92 -10.96 -24.88
N TYR A 59 11.28 -12.23 -24.86
CA TYR A 59 12.56 -12.70 -24.34
C TYR A 59 13.77 -11.95 -24.94
N ASN A 60 13.71 -11.69 -26.23
CA ASN A 60 14.77 -10.98 -26.96
C ASN A 60 14.92 -9.52 -26.53
N ASP A 61 13.86 -8.88 -26.03
CA ASP A 61 13.92 -7.49 -25.56
C ASP A 61 14.70 -7.37 -24.25
N LEU A 62 14.70 -8.43 -23.44
CA LEU A 62 15.43 -8.49 -22.17
C LEU A 62 16.86 -9.01 -22.33
N ASP A 63 17.15 -9.75 -23.39
CA ASP A 63 18.48 -10.36 -23.60
C ASP A 63 19.49 -9.42 -24.29
N GLN A 64 19.00 -8.30 -24.84
CA GLN A 64 19.89 -7.29 -25.41
C GLN A 64 20.59 -6.52 -24.28
N VAL A 65 21.91 -6.73 -24.19
CA VAL A 65 22.77 -6.01 -23.25
C VAL A 65 22.59 -4.49 -23.44
N GLY A 66 22.12 -3.81 -22.38
CA GLY A 66 21.92 -2.36 -22.38
C GLY A 66 20.52 -1.86 -22.76
N LYS A 67 19.58 -2.73 -23.16
CA LYS A 67 18.17 -2.36 -23.31
C LYS A 67 17.40 -2.71 -22.04
N ALA A 68 17.10 -1.71 -21.24
CA ALA A 68 16.12 -1.83 -20.17
C ALA A 68 14.74 -1.43 -20.69
N ILE A 69 13.71 -2.18 -20.35
CA ILE A 69 12.32 -1.76 -20.59
C ILE A 69 11.97 -0.81 -19.46
N ILE A 70 11.79 0.45 -19.81
CA ILE A 70 11.63 1.54 -18.85
C ILE A 70 10.23 2.11 -18.95
N LYS A 71 9.57 2.29 -17.82
CA LYS A 71 8.29 2.97 -17.67
C LYS A 71 8.45 4.17 -16.73
N PRO A 72 8.09 5.39 -17.15
CA PRO A 72 8.08 6.53 -16.25
C PRO A 72 6.87 6.46 -15.30
N PHE A 73 7.06 6.94 -14.09
CA PHE A 73 5.98 7.21 -13.15
C PHE A 73 6.34 8.42 -12.28
N ALA A 74 5.33 8.97 -11.61
CA ALA A 74 5.52 10.12 -10.75
C ALA A 74 4.66 10.01 -9.48
N VAL A 75 5.11 10.68 -8.42
CA VAL A 75 4.32 10.94 -7.23
C VAL A 75 4.08 12.43 -7.14
N ARG A 76 2.84 12.84 -7.34
CA ARG A 76 2.42 14.24 -7.28
C ARG A 76 2.11 14.62 -5.82
N LEU A 77 2.69 15.70 -5.39
CA LEU A 77 2.46 16.30 -4.09
C LEU A 77 1.62 17.57 -4.28
N VAL A 78 0.47 17.63 -3.64
CA VAL A 78 -0.54 18.68 -3.80
C VAL A 78 -0.88 19.32 -2.46
N ASN A 79 -1.53 20.49 -2.51
CA ASN A 79 -1.93 21.25 -1.33
C ASN A 79 -0.75 21.53 -0.40
N CYS A 80 0.39 21.90 -0.97
CA CYS A 80 1.61 22.12 -0.20
C CYS A 80 1.51 23.41 0.60
N SER A 81 1.82 23.30 1.90
CA SER A 81 2.06 24.43 2.80
C SER A 81 3.45 24.22 3.40
N LEU A 82 4.38 25.11 3.10
CA LEU A 82 5.74 24.98 3.61
C LEU A 82 5.89 25.50 5.04
N GLU A 83 4.91 26.22 5.58
CA GLU A 83 4.92 26.69 6.96
C GLU A 83 4.67 25.53 7.91
N ARG A 84 5.46 25.48 8.99
CA ARG A 84 5.31 24.51 10.08
C ARG A 84 4.54 25.13 11.24
N SER A 85 3.73 24.36 11.91
CA SER A 85 2.92 24.83 13.07
C SER A 85 3.78 25.33 14.24
N HIS A 86 5.04 24.87 14.36
CA HIS A 86 5.96 25.20 15.47
C HIS A 86 7.29 25.70 14.94
N ASP A 87 7.30 26.86 14.31
CA ASP A 87 8.46 27.54 13.75
C ASP A 87 9.24 26.78 12.64
N GLY A 88 9.52 27.49 11.57
CA GLY A 88 10.32 27.03 10.46
C GLY A 88 9.52 26.74 9.20
N LEU A 89 10.23 26.26 8.20
CA LEU A 89 9.68 25.90 6.90
C LEU A 89 10.12 24.49 6.53
N TRP A 90 9.25 23.76 5.87
CA TRP A 90 9.61 22.55 5.16
C TRP A 90 10.44 22.93 3.93
N GLN A 91 11.65 22.41 3.83
CA GLN A 91 12.58 22.77 2.75
C GLN A 91 12.67 21.70 1.67
N SER A 92 12.56 20.45 2.06
CA SER A 92 12.77 19.34 1.14
C SER A 92 11.88 18.14 1.45
N VAL A 93 11.81 17.26 0.46
CA VAL A 93 11.09 15.99 0.53
C VAL A 93 11.99 14.86 0.07
N ASN A 94 11.91 13.74 0.78
CA ASN A 94 12.52 12.49 0.37
C ASN A 94 11.43 11.45 0.09
N ILE A 95 11.67 10.56 -0.84
CA ILE A 95 10.89 9.35 -1.02
C ILE A 95 11.75 8.13 -0.70
N THR A 96 11.16 7.16 -0.02
CA THR A 96 11.77 5.87 0.29
C THR A 96 10.94 4.80 -0.35
N PHE A 97 11.56 3.95 -1.16
CA PHE A 97 10.91 2.77 -1.74
C PHE A 97 11.22 1.54 -0.90
N SER A 98 10.22 0.68 -0.71
CA SER A 98 10.38 -0.55 0.06
C SER A 98 9.67 -1.72 -0.62
N GLY A 99 10.34 -2.86 -0.66
CA GLY A 99 9.83 -4.10 -1.25
C GLY A 99 10.75 -5.26 -0.94
N GLU A 100 10.40 -6.45 -1.39
CA GLU A 100 11.30 -7.58 -1.24
C GLU A 100 12.46 -7.47 -2.22
N THR A 101 13.68 -7.63 -1.73
CA THR A 101 14.92 -7.59 -2.51
C THR A 101 15.79 -8.81 -2.20
N ASP A 102 16.84 -9.02 -2.97
CA ASP A 102 17.89 -9.94 -2.59
C ASP A 102 18.82 -9.30 -1.54
N VAL A 103 19.35 -10.10 -0.63
CA VAL A 103 20.22 -9.63 0.46
C VAL A 103 21.46 -8.88 -0.07
N PHE A 104 21.97 -9.30 -1.22
CA PHE A 104 23.16 -8.71 -1.84
C PHE A 104 22.84 -7.63 -2.89
N ARG A 105 21.56 -7.51 -3.28
CA ARG A 105 21.12 -6.60 -4.35
C ARG A 105 19.88 -5.81 -3.94
N ARG A 106 20.04 -4.93 -2.99
CA ARG A 106 18.97 -4.08 -2.46
C ARG A 106 18.41 -3.05 -3.45
N ASP A 107 19.07 -2.91 -4.59
CA ASP A 107 18.68 -2.08 -5.73
C ASP A 107 17.74 -2.77 -6.72
N ILE A 108 17.49 -4.07 -6.54
CA ILE A 108 16.60 -4.85 -7.40
C ILE A 108 15.47 -5.42 -6.55
N PHE A 109 14.27 -4.93 -6.80
CA PHE A 109 13.05 -5.42 -6.18
C PHE A 109 12.59 -6.70 -6.90
N LYS A 110 12.18 -7.68 -6.12
CA LYS A 110 11.72 -8.97 -6.64
C LYS A 110 10.37 -8.84 -7.35
N VAL A 111 10.17 -9.72 -8.31
CA VAL A 111 8.89 -9.99 -8.93
C VAL A 111 8.37 -11.35 -8.48
N TYR A 112 7.07 -11.55 -8.57
CA TYR A 112 6.33 -12.75 -8.19
C TYR A 112 5.58 -13.27 -9.41
N GLY A 113 5.24 -14.55 -9.41
CA GLY A 113 4.53 -15.23 -10.50
C GLY A 113 5.34 -16.38 -11.06
N ASP A 114 4.96 -16.83 -12.26
CA ASP A 114 5.55 -17.98 -12.92
C ASP A 114 6.86 -17.62 -13.67
N ALA A 115 6.95 -16.39 -14.17
CA ALA A 115 8.18 -15.90 -14.80
C ALA A 115 9.32 -15.78 -13.78
N GLN A 116 10.51 -16.18 -14.16
CA GLN A 116 11.71 -16.13 -13.31
C GLN A 116 12.82 -15.33 -13.98
N GLY A 117 13.83 -14.97 -13.18
CA GLY A 117 15.02 -14.28 -13.67
C GLY A 117 14.80 -12.79 -13.94
N LEU A 118 13.69 -12.23 -13.47
CA LEU A 118 13.32 -10.82 -13.58
C LEU A 118 13.48 -10.09 -12.26
N GLY A 119 13.62 -8.78 -12.34
CA GLY A 119 13.56 -7.87 -11.20
C GLY A 119 13.20 -6.46 -11.65
N LEU A 120 12.85 -5.62 -10.70
CA LEU A 120 12.48 -4.22 -10.92
C LEU A 120 13.53 -3.31 -10.29
N ARG A 121 13.92 -2.27 -10.99
CA ARG A 121 14.82 -1.22 -10.49
C ARG A 121 14.17 0.14 -10.67
N ILE A 122 14.25 0.98 -9.66
CA ILE A 122 13.77 2.36 -9.71
C ILE A 122 14.99 3.29 -9.71
N HIS A 123 14.94 4.32 -10.54
CA HIS A 123 15.90 5.41 -10.49
C HIS A 123 15.22 6.75 -10.78
N ASN A 124 15.84 7.83 -10.31
CA ASN A 124 15.41 9.17 -10.63
C ASN A 124 15.95 9.62 -12.00
N GLN A 125 15.63 10.83 -12.42
CA GLN A 125 16.04 11.37 -13.71
C GLN A 125 17.55 11.65 -13.83
N VAL A 126 18.26 11.80 -12.70
CA VAL A 126 19.71 12.04 -12.68
C VAL A 126 20.51 10.74 -12.52
N GLY A 127 19.84 9.60 -12.35
CA GLY A 127 20.46 8.27 -12.34
C GLY A 127 20.69 7.67 -10.95
N ASP A 128 20.26 8.34 -9.87
CA ASP A 128 20.32 7.74 -8.53
C ASP A 128 19.35 6.56 -8.45
N VAL A 129 19.84 5.44 -7.95
CA VAL A 129 19.10 4.18 -7.88
C VAL A 129 18.51 4.00 -6.49
N ALA A 130 17.23 3.69 -6.42
CA ALA A 130 16.55 3.35 -5.18
C ALA A 130 17.06 2.03 -4.60
N GLN A 131 17.24 2.02 -3.29
CA GLN A 131 17.54 0.82 -2.52
C GLN A 131 16.44 0.60 -1.48
N ASP A 132 16.11 -0.64 -1.22
CA ASP A 132 15.07 -0.99 -0.25
C ASP A 132 15.30 -0.31 1.11
N GLY A 133 14.30 0.47 1.54
CA GLY A 133 14.29 1.16 2.82
C GLY A 133 15.29 2.32 2.96
N ILE A 134 15.99 2.71 1.90
CA ILE A 134 16.91 3.86 1.90
C ILE A 134 16.24 5.06 1.24
N PRO A 135 16.20 6.23 1.90
CA PRO A 135 15.67 7.45 1.29
C PRO A 135 16.45 7.83 0.03
N MET A 136 15.73 8.18 -1.03
CA MET A 136 16.30 8.80 -2.23
C MET A 136 16.81 10.21 -1.90
N PRO A 137 17.70 10.77 -2.74
CA PRO A 137 18.16 12.16 -2.57
C PRO A 137 16.98 13.13 -2.41
N ALA A 138 17.17 14.10 -1.52
CA ALA A 138 16.15 15.10 -1.22
C ALA A 138 15.87 16.01 -2.43
N VAL A 139 14.60 16.33 -2.62
CA VAL A 139 14.13 17.28 -3.61
C VAL A 139 13.63 18.52 -2.88
N MET A 140 14.07 19.70 -3.32
CA MET A 140 13.62 20.97 -2.73
C MET A 140 12.13 21.19 -3.00
N LEU A 141 11.38 21.51 -1.95
CA LEU A 141 9.97 21.84 -2.03
C LEU A 141 9.74 23.25 -2.56
N ARG A 142 8.64 23.42 -3.26
CA ARG A 142 8.10 24.70 -3.72
C ARG A 142 6.73 24.93 -3.10
N ASN A 143 6.31 26.19 -2.98
CA ASN A 143 4.98 26.56 -2.48
C ASN A 143 3.81 26.15 -3.39
N ASP A 144 4.10 25.45 -4.47
CA ASP A 144 3.14 24.95 -5.43
C ASP A 144 3.19 23.43 -5.47
N ASN A 145 2.43 22.83 -6.38
CA ASN A 145 2.45 21.39 -6.60
C ASN A 145 3.86 20.93 -6.97
N ASN A 146 4.29 19.86 -6.34
CA ASN A 146 5.58 19.24 -6.58
C ASN A 146 5.36 17.85 -7.22
N GLU A 147 6.25 17.46 -8.11
CA GLU A 147 6.19 16.17 -8.79
C GLU A 147 7.52 15.44 -8.67
N LEU A 148 7.51 14.31 -8.01
CA LEU A 148 8.67 13.44 -7.87
C LEU A 148 8.64 12.41 -9.00
N ARG A 149 9.56 12.54 -9.96
CA ARG A 149 9.59 11.72 -11.18
C ARG A 149 10.63 10.63 -11.10
N TYR A 150 10.20 9.42 -11.45
CA TYR A 150 11.02 8.21 -11.42
C TYR A 150 10.84 7.39 -12.70
N LEU A 151 11.77 6.49 -12.89
CA LEU A 151 11.80 5.52 -13.97
C LEU A 151 11.85 4.12 -13.37
N LEU A 152 10.89 3.29 -13.71
CA LEU A 152 10.81 1.89 -13.32
C LEU A 152 11.34 1.04 -14.47
N SER A 153 12.43 0.33 -14.23
CA SER A 153 13.10 -0.50 -15.21
C SER A 153 12.91 -1.98 -14.89
N LEU A 154 12.51 -2.76 -15.89
CA LEU A 154 12.57 -4.21 -15.80
C LEU A 154 13.99 -4.66 -16.15
N VAL A 155 14.59 -5.43 -15.25
CA VAL A 155 15.98 -5.86 -15.35
C VAL A 155 16.10 -7.38 -15.15
N ARG A 156 17.24 -7.94 -15.54
CA ARG A 156 17.55 -9.34 -15.21
C ARG A 156 17.91 -9.48 -13.73
N GLY A 157 17.24 -10.43 -13.07
CA GLY A 157 17.41 -10.72 -11.63
C GLY A 157 18.51 -11.72 -11.28
N GLY A 158 19.39 -12.06 -12.24
CA GLY A 158 20.53 -12.96 -11.98
C GLY A 158 20.25 -14.47 -12.12
N LYS A 159 18.99 -14.89 -12.22
CA LYS A 159 18.59 -16.28 -12.52
C LYS A 159 18.35 -16.45 -14.03
N SER A 160 18.24 -17.71 -14.47
CA SER A 160 17.76 -18.01 -15.84
C SER A 160 16.37 -17.44 -16.04
N LEU A 161 16.14 -16.81 -17.20
CA LEU A 161 14.81 -16.34 -17.57
C LEU A 161 13.89 -17.53 -17.85
N SER A 162 12.65 -17.45 -17.37
CA SER A 162 11.57 -18.35 -17.78
C SER A 162 10.33 -17.54 -18.14
N GLU A 163 9.53 -18.08 -19.03
CA GLU A 163 8.25 -17.52 -19.45
C GLU A 163 7.23 -17.63 -18.31
N GLY A 164 6.21 -16.78 -18.33
CA GLY A 164 5.09 -16.78 -17.42
C GLY A 164 4.59 -15.39 -17.08
N ASP A 165 3.52 -15.34 -16.35
CA ASP A 165 2.99 -14.10 -15.78
C ASP A 165 3.83 -13.66 -14.58
N TRP A 166 3.91 -12.35 -14.40
CA TRP A 166 4.63 -11.78 -13.28
C TRP A 166 3.99 -10.46 -12.82
N TYR A 167 4.21 -10.14 -11.55
CA TYR A 167 3.86 -8.85 -10.95
C TYR A 167 4.91 -8.45 -9.93
N GLY A 168 4.97 -7.16 -9.60
CA GLY A 168 5.82 -6.62 -8.54
C GLY A 168 5.01 -5.72 -7.62
N ILE A 169 5.38 -5.67 -6.35
CA ILE A 169 4.79 -4.77 -5.36
C ILE A 169 5.90 -3.99 -4.70
N ILE A 170 5.89 -2.68 -4.87
CA ILE A 170 6.82 -1.76 -4.23
C ILE A 170 5.99 -0.71 -3.49
N ARG A 171 6.28 -0.50 -2.22
CA ARG A 171 5.68 0.55 -1.41
C ARG A 171 6.57 1.77 -1.44
N PHE A 172 5.99 2.93 -1.22
CA PHE A 172 6.78 4.13 -1.01
C PHE A 172 6.29 4.91 0.21
N MET A 173 7.20 5.68 0.78
CA MET A 173 6.94 6.59 1.88
C MET A 173 7.55 7.95 1.55
N VAL A 174 6.80 9.02 1.80
CA VAL A 174 7.24 10.39 1.61
C VAL A 174 7.54 11.00 2.98
N THR A 175 8.70 11.63 3.11
CA THR A 175 9.14 12.30 4.35
C THR A 175 9.57 13.74 4.04
N TYR A 176 9.20 14.68 4.89
CA TYR A 176 9.52 16.09 4.75
C TYR A 176 10.57 16.52 5.79
N GLN A 177 11.44 17.46 5.37
CA GLN A 177 12.53 18.00 6.20
C GLN A 177 12.56 19.52 6.15
#